data_6e3c15d0cd714bb2df47a00c79b6931a
#
_entry.id   6e3c15d0cd714bb2df47a00c79b6931a
#
_cell.length_a   1.000
_cell.length_b   1.000
_cell.length_c   1.000
_cell.angle_alpha   90.00
_cell.angle_beta   90.00
_cell.angle_gamma   90.00
#
_symmetry.space_group_name_H-M   'P 1'
#
loop_
_entity.id
_entity.type
_entity.pdbx_description
1 polymer ?
#
loop_
_entity_poly.entity_id
_entity_poly.type
_entity_poly.pdbx_seq_one_letter_code
_entity_poly.pdbx_strand_id
1 'polypeptide(L)'
;EDLQLVSFQPRQDRFPRGWQPLMKHKSPKLKWMGLWHCYYGLWNGIHPRHHLDDDTARGLVRTAKGRILPGDGPGGAGAFYTPFLQSVKNAGFDFVKIDVQAEYLKHTDGLDNPVRHNTRCSEALEQACRETGLSLVNCMAQGTVNIQNTRYSAVTRCSIDYKLGDEAMAKSHLIQSYANTLWLGQTVWPDHDMFHSTDPACARLMAASKAI
;
A
#
# COMPACT_ATOMS: atom_id res chain seq x y z
N GLU A 1 9.08 9.31 14.51
CA GLU A 1 8.63 8.77 15.81
C GLU A 1 7.68 7.61 15.51
N ASP A 2 7.86 6.46 16.12
CA ASP A 2 7.03 5.25 16.18
C ASP A 2 6.39 4.67 14.89
N LEU A 3 6.84 5.06 13.70
CA LEU A 3 6.30 4.57 12.43
C LEU A 3 4.77 4.74 12.31
N GLN A 4 4.25 5.89 12.74
CA GLN A 4 2.84 6.27 12.67
C GLN A 4 2.63 7.47 11.76
N LEU A 5 1.47 7.50 11.09
CA LEU A 5 1.09 8.61 10.23
C LEU A 5 0.70 9.84 11.05
N VAL A 6 1.35 10.96 10.80
CA VAL A 6 1.04 12.24 11.47
C VAL A 6 0.16 13.13 10.58
N SER A 7 0.37 13.09 9.27
CA SER A 7 -0.28 13.98 8.32
C SER A 7 -0.23 13.36 6.92
N PHE A 8 -1.10 13.79 6.01
CA PHE A 8 -1.01 13.47 4.58
C PHE A 8 0.04 14.30 3.83
N GLN A 9 0.67 15.25 4.51
CA GLN A 9 1.74 16.06 3.94
C GLN A 9 3.10 15.39 4.10
N PRO A 10 4.06 15.64 3.22
CA PRO A 10 5.41 15.12 3.36
C PRO A 10 6.12 15.71 4.59
N ARG A 11 7.02 14.94 5.18
CA ARG A 11 7.83 15.41 6.30
C ARG A 11 8.67 16.62 5.91
N GLN A 12 8.50 17.72 6.61
CA GLN A 12 9.16 18.99 6.30
C GLN A 12 10.69 18.93 6.43
N ASP A 13 11.22 18.12 7.35
CA ASP A 13 12.65 17.91 7.53
C ASP A 13 13.31 17.15 6.36
N ARG A 14 12.54 16.31 5.65
CA ARG A 14 13.00 15.56 4.48
C ARG A 14 12.62 16.23 3.16
N PHE A 15 11.47 16.85 3.12
CA PHE A 15 10.88 17.49 1.95
C PHE A 15 10.46 18.93 2.27
N PRO A 16 11.42 19.85 2.54
CA PRO A 16 11.10 21.22 2.97
C PRO A 16 10.34 22.04 1.90
N ARG A 17 10.38 21.60 0.65
CA ARG A 17 9.63 22.21 -0.47
C ARG A 17 8.48 21.30 -0.96
N GLY A 18 8.00 20.39 -0.12
CA GLY A 18 6.99 19.41 -0.49
C GLY A 18 7.42 18.49 -1.64
N TRP A 19 6.45 17.99 -2.39
CA TRP A 19 6.68 17.06 -3.51
C TRP A 19 7.11 17.75 -4.82
N GLN A 20 6.97 19.06 -4.92
CA GLN A 20 7.22 19.81 -6.17
C GLN A 20 8.60 19.57 -6.80
N PRO A 21 9.71 19.48 -6.04
CA PRO A 21 11.01 19.17 -6.63
C PRO A 21 11.06 17.81 -7.30
N LEU A 22 10.34 16.80 -6.76
CA LEU A 22 10.27 15.47 -7.34
C LEU A 22 9.44 15.47 -8.63
N MET A 23 8.32 16.17 -8.65
CA MET A 23 7.43 16.23 -9.82
C MET A 23 8.12 16.83 -11.05
N LYS A 24 9.14 17.67 -10.87
CA LYS A 24 9.95 18.23 -11.97
C LYS A 24 10.76 17.16 -12.74
N HIS A 25 10.95 15.98 -12.17
CA HIS A 25 11.62 14.85 -12.85
C HIS A 25 10.71 14.08 -13.79
N LYS A 26 9.38 14.31 -13.77
CA LYS A 26 8.48 13.76 -14.78
C LYS A 26 8.90 14.19 -16.18
N SER A 27 8.96 13.23 -17.10
CA SER A 27 9.41 13.43 -18.47
C SER A 27 8.85 12.33 -19.36
N PRO A 28 9.01 12.40 -20.69
CA PRO A 28 8.64 11.28 -21.57
C PRO A 28 9.30 9.93 -21.20
N LYS A 29 10.46 9.96 -20.53
CA LYS A 29 11.17 8.76 -20.05
C LYS A 29 10.69 8.29 -18.67
N LEU A 30 10.22 9.21 -17.82
CA LEU A 30 9.66 8.93 -16.49
C LEU A 30 8.23 9.45 -16.44
N LYS A 31 7.31 8.68 -17.01
CA LYS A 31 5.91 9.07 -17.21
C LYS A 31 5.09 9.01 -15.93
N TRP A 32 5.32 7.99 -15.11
CA TRP A 32 4.52 7.71 -13.92
C TRP A 32 5.36 7.69 -12.67
N MET A 33 4.86 8.32 -11.64
CA MET A 33 5.48 8.35 -10.31
C MET A 33 4.43 7.93 -9.28
N GLY A 34 4.84 7.07 -8.34
CA GLY A 34 3.96 6.59 -7.29
C GLY A 34 4.49 6.89 -5.90
N LEU A 35 3.60 6.81 -4.92
CA LEU A 35 3.92 6.98 -3.51
C LEU A 35 3.62 5.68 -2.77
N TRP A 36 4.53 5.27 -1.88
CA TRP A 36 4.34 4.11 -1.03
C TRP A 36 3.74 4.51 0.32
N HIS A 37 2.75 3.74 0.78
CA HIS A 37 2.14 3.85 2.10
C HIS A 37 1.75 2.48 2.67
N CYS A 38 1.49 2.41 3.98
CA CYS A 38 0.83 1.26 4.58
C CYS A 38 -0.68 1.44 4.60
N TYR A 39 -1.39 0.31 4.68
CA TYR A 39 -2.83 0.21 4.61
C TYR A 39 -3.55 1.10 5.63
N TYR A 40 -3.07 1.15 6.85
CA TYR A 40 -3.62 1.99 7.91
C TYR A 40 -2.85 3.30 8.13
N GLY A 41 -2.31 3.87 7.06
CA GLY A 41 -1.52 5.09 7.06
C GLY A 41 -0.03 4.84 7.13
N LEU A 42 0.49 4.26 8.21
CA LEU A 42 1.87 3.81 8.34
C LEU A 42 1.92 2.50 9.14
N TRP A 43 3.10 1.90 9.36
CA TRP A 43 3.30 0.59 9.98
C TRP A 43 2.52 0.38 11.29
N ASN A 44 2.44 1.40 12.15
CA ASN A 44 1.75 1.35 13.44
C ASN A 44 0.45 2.17 13.47
N GLY A 45 -0.15 2.42 12.30
CA GLY A 45 -1.38 3.20 12.21
C GLY A 45 -1.16 4.71 12.24
N ILE A 46 -2.07 5.43 12.88
CA ILE A 46 -2.13 6.89 12.93
C ILE A 46 -1.66 7.39 14.31
N HIS A 47 -0.86 8.43 14.31
CA HIS A 47 -0.31 9.00 15.55
C HIS A 47 -1.40 9.72 16.37
N PRO A 48 -1.42 9.60 17.71
CA PRO A 48 -2.42 10.28 18.54
C PRO A 48 -2.42 11.82 18.40
N ARG A 49 -1.27 12.41 18.07
CA ARG A 49 -1.12 13.85 17.81
C ARG A 49 -1.04 14.11 16.30
N HIS A 50 -1.95 13.50 15.52
CA HIS A 50 -2.04 13.74 14.09
C HIS A 50 -2.54 15.15 13.76
N HIS A 51 -2.28 15.57 12.53
CA HIS A 51 -2.74 16.84 11.96
C HIS A 51 -3.71 16.57 10.78
N LEU A 52 -4.60 15.60 10.95
CA LEU A 52 -5.69 15.34 10.02
C LEU A 52 -6.85 16.28 10.36
N ASP A 53 -7.70 16.58 9.36
CA ASP A 53 -8.88 17.39 9.56
C ASP A 53 -9.92 16.69 10.46
N ASP A 54 -10.88 17.46 10.98
CA ASP A 54 -11.87 16.97 11.94
C ASP A 54 -12.77 15.87 11.36
N ASP A 55 -13.10 15.91 10.06
CA ASP A 55 -13.92 14.90 9.41
C ASP A 55 -13.17 13.57 9.32
N THR A 56 -11.91 13.61 8.90
CA THR A 56 -11.03 12.45 8.92
C THR A 56 -10.85 11.92 10.34
N ALA A 57 -10.60 12.78 11.31
CA ALA A 57 -10.38 12.40 12.71
C ALA A 57 -11.59 11.70 13.34
N ARG A 58 -12.82 12.16 13.03
CA ARG A 58 -14.07 11.52 13.50
C ARG A 58 -14.28 10.11 12.92
N GLY A 59 -13.70 9.83 11.74
CA GLY A 59 -13.74 8.52 11.10
C GLY A 59 -12.76 7.50 11.65
N LEU A 60 -11.93 7.84 12.63
CA LEU A 60 -10.91 6.95 13.20
C LEU A 60 -11.45 6.11 14.35
N VAL A 61 -10.84 4.96 14.57
CA VAL A 61 -11.13 4.04 15.68
C VAL A 61 -9.87 3.72 16.45
N ARG A 62 -10.00 3.50 17.76
CA ARG A 62 -8.89 3.07 18.62
C ARG A 62 -9.06 1.60 18.99
N THR A 63 -8.02 0.81 18.80
CA THR A 63 -7.97 -0.60 19.17
C THR A 63 -7.69 -0.79 20.69
N ALA A 64 -7.84 -2.01 21.19
CA ALA A 64 -7.54 -2.34 22.59
C ALA A 64 -6.08 -2.09 22.97
N LYS A 65 -5.15 -2.25 22.03
CA LYS A 65 -3.72 -1.91 22.22
C LYS A 65 -3.38 -0.44 21.95
N GLY A 66 -4.40 0.40 21.77
CA GLY A 66 -4.23 1.84 21.62
C GLY A 66 -3.84 2.31 20.21
N ARG A 67 -3.78 1.44 19.21
CA ARG A 67 -3.58 1.85 17.81
C ARG A 67 -4.77 2.66 17.31
N ILE A 68 -4.49 3.66 16.48
CA ILE A 68 -5.52 4.45 15.82
C ILE A 68 -5.52 4.07 14.35
N LEU A 69 -6.68 3.70 13.84
CA LEU A 69 -6.90 3.19 12.48
C LEU A 69 -8.09 3.89 11.83
N PRO A 70 -8.22 3.87 10.48
CA PRO A 70 -9.50 4.20 9.84
C PRO A 70 -10.60 3.29 10.39
N GLY A 71 -11.77 3.84 10.71
CA GLY A 71 -12.88 3.09 11.29
C GLY A 71 -13.74 2.37 10.24
N ASP A 72 -14.62 1.46 10.68
CA ASP A 72 -15.58 0.74 9.83
C ASP A 72 -17.03 1.24 9.96
N GLY A 73 -17.25 2.26 10.77
CA GLY A 73 -18.53 2.93 10.93
C GLY A 73 -18.93 3.74 9.70
N PRO A 74 -20.15 4.33 9.70
CA PRO A 74 -20.63 5.16 8.60
C PRO A 74 -19.62 6.25 8.24
N GLY A 75 -19.11 6.23 7.01
CA GLY A 75 -18.09 7.17 6.51
C GLY A 75 -16.68 6.94 7.01
N GLY A 76 -16.45 6.07 8.01
CA GLY A 76 -15.17 5.97 8.72
C GLY A 76 -13.95 5.73 7.82
N ALA A 77 -13.91 4.62 7.11
CA ALA A 77 -12.79 4.32 6.20
C ALA A 77 -12.73 5.30 5.01
N GLY A 78 -13.88 5.68 4.46
CA GLY A 78 -13.96 6.67 3.37
C GLY A 78 -13.44 8.05 3.81
N ALA A 79 -13.76 8.48 5.02
CA ALA A 79 -13.28 9.75 5.58
C ALA A 79 -11.75 9.80 5.70
N PHE A 80 -11.09 8.64 5.76
CA PHE A 80 -9.63 8.57 5.74
C PHE A 80 -9.07 8.44 4.32
N TYR A 81 -9.52 7.43 3.53
CA TYR A 81 -8.89 7.13 2.26
C TYR A 81 -9.14 8.19 1.19
N THR A 82 -10.32 8.81 1.15
CA THR A 82 -10.62 9.83 0.14
C THR A 82 -9.73 11.06 0.25
N PRO A 83 -9.63 11.77 1.39
CA PRO A 83 -8.73 12.91 1.49
C PRO A 83 -7.25 12.52 1.41
N PHE A 84 -6.88 11.34 1.90
CA PHE A 84 -5.51 10.82 1.77
C PHE A 84 -5.12 10.69 0.29
N LEU A 85 -5.89 9.94 -0.51
CA LEU A 85 -5.59 9.73 -1.93
C LEU A 85 -5.75 11.00 -2.76
N GLN A 86 -6.70 11.87 -2.39
CA GLN A 86 -6.81 13.19 -3.02
C GLN A 86 -5.55 14.03 -2.79
N SER A 87 -4.94 13.97 -1.61
CA SER A 87 -3.67 14.66 -1.34
C SER A 87 -2.53 14.14 -2.20
N VAL A 88 -2.46 12.83 -2.42
CA VAL A 88 -1.49 12.17 -3.30
C VAL A 88 -1.69 12.60 -4.75
N LYS A 89 -2.94 12.62 -5.23
CA LYS A 89 -3.29 13.08 -6.57
C LYS A 89 -2.93 14.54 -6.79
N ASN A 90 -3.29 15.40 -5.84
CA ASN A 90 -2.99 16.84 -5.88
C ASN A 90 -1.48 17.12 -5.87
N ALA A 91 -0.70 16.26 -5.25
CA ALA A 91 0.77 16.32 -5.27
C ALA A 91 1.37 15.96 -6.65
N GLY A 92 0.58 15.38 -7.56
CA GLY A 92 0.98 15.04 -8.92
C GLY A 92 1.41 13.59 -9.12
N PHE A 93 1.20 12.70 -8.16
CA PHE A 93 1.44 11.27 -8.32
C PHE A 93 0.37 10.61 -9.18
N ASP A 94 0.73 9.50 -9.82
CA ASP A 94 -0.12 8.76 -10.76
C ASP A 94 -0.68 7.47 -10.14
N PHE A 95 0.04 6.92 -9.14
CA PHE A 95 -0.37 5.70 -8.45
C PHE A 95 0.09 5.69 -7.00
N VAL A 96 -0.49 4.80 -6.22
CA VAL A 96 -0.03 4.46 -4.86
C VAL A 96 0.29 2.98 -4.78
N LYS A 97 1.32 2.64 -4.01
CA LYS A 97 1.56 1.27 -3.55
C LYS A 97 1.15 1.21 -2.09
N ILE A 98 0.13 0.41 -1.79
CA ILE A 98 -0.40 0.25 -0.43
C ILE A 98 -0.01 -1.12 0.12
N ASP A 99 0.78 -1.09 1.18
CA ASP A 99 1.42 -2.25 1.79
C ASP A 99 0.72 -2.70 3.07
N VAL A 100 1.08 -3.89 3.57
CA VAL A 100 0.65 -4.46 4.87
C VAL A 100 -0.85 -4.77 4.95
N GLN A 101 -1.52 -4.98 3.83
CA GLN A 101 -2.98 -5.16 3.78
C GLN A 101 -3.44 -6.46 4.47
N ALA A 102 -2.75 -7.59 4.24
CA ALA A 102 -3.13 -8.90 4.80
C ALA A 102 -2.83 -9.05 6.30
N GLU A 103 -2.10 -8.11 6.89
CA GLU A 103 -1.77 -8.14 8.32
C GLU A 103 -2.85 -7.52 9.23
N TYR A 104 -4.05 -7.30 8.69
CA TYR A 104 -5.13 -6.60 9.41
C TYR A 104 -5.44 -7.20 10.79
N LEU A 105 -5.37 -8.51 10.96
CA LEU A 105 -5.62 -9.15 12.26
C LEU A 105 -4.62 -8.72 13.34
N LYS A 106 -3.38 -8.42 12.97
CA LYS A 106 -2.37 -7.91 13.92
C LYS A 106 -2.65 -6.47 14.39
N HIS A 107 -3.44 -5.74 13.60
CA HIS A 107 -3.70 -4.33 13.82
C HIS A 107 -5.06 -4.06 14.46
N THR A 108 -6.03 -4.98 14.33
CA THR A 108 -7.44 -4.77 14.70
C THR A 108 -7.84 -5.45 16.01
N ASP A 109 -6.88 -5.66 16.91
CA ASP A 109 -7.12 -6.26 18.22
C ASP A 109 -8.16 -5.49 19.04
N GLY A 110 -9.14 -6.22 19.58
CA GLY A 110 -10.23 -5.67 20.38
C GLY A 110 -11.31 -4.92 19.59
N LEU A 111 -11.25 -4.91 18.24
CA LEU A 111 -12.39 -4.49 17.44
C LEU A 111 -13.43 -5.63 17.39
N ASP A 112 -14.69 -5.24 17.39
CA ASP A 112 -15.84 -6.17 17.38
C ASP A 112 -15.78 -7.20 16.25
N ASN A 113 -15.49 -6.73 15.03
CA ASN A 113 -15.42 -7.58 13.84
C ASN A 113 -14.25 -7.18 12.92
N PRO A 114 -13.05 -7.79 13.09
CA PRO A 114 -11.89 -7.49 12.26
C PRO A 114 -12.11 -7.75 10.76
N VAL A 115 -12.90 -8.74 10.39
CA VAL A 115 -13.19 -9.06 8.99
C VAL A 115 -14.05 -7.96 8.37
N ARG A 116 -15.12 -7.54 9.04
CA ARG A 116 -15.95 -6.42 8.58
C ARG A 116 -15.12 -5.14 8.47
N HIS A 117 -14.30 -4.85 9.46
CA HIS A 117 -13.40 -3.71 9.47
C HIS A 117 -12.48 -3.71 8.23
N ASN A 118 -11.79 -4.84 7.98
CA ASN A 118 -10.90 -4.96 6.83
C ASN A 118 -11.66 -4.87 5.50
N THR A 119 -12.85 -5.47 5.40
CA THR A 119 -13.72 -5.35 4.21
C THR A 119 -14.05 -3.90 3.92
N ARG A 120 -14.50 -3.14 4.93
CA ARG A 120 -14.84 -1.72 4.77
C ARG A 120 -13.64 -0.86 4.39
N CYS A 121 -12.46 -1.13 4.97
CA CYS A 121 -11.24 -0.45 4.59
C CYS A 121 -10.81 -0.78 3.16
N SER A 122 -10.89 -2.03 2.72
CA SER A 122 -10.59 -2.43 1.34
C SER A 122 -11.54 -1.77 0.34
N GLU A 123 -12.84 -1.81 0.59
CA GLU A 123 -13.85 -1.18 -0.26
C GLU A 123 -13.62 0.33 -0.37
N ALA A 124 -13.34 1.00 0.75
CA ALA A 124 -13.10 2.43 0.78
C ALA A 124 -11.79 2.83 0.05
N LEU A 125 -10.73 2.06 0.20
CA LEU A 125 -9.46 2.26 -0.52
C LEU A 125 -9.68 2.13 -2.04
N GLU A 126 -10.31 1.05 -2.49
CA GLU A 126 -10.61 0.80 -3.90
C GLU A 126 -11.50 1.91 -4.49
N GLN A 127 -12.53 2.32 -3.76
CA GLN A 127 -13.43 3.39 -4.17
C GLN A 127 -12.70 4.74 -4.27
N ALA A 128 -11.88 5.09 -3.28
CA ALA A 128 -11.12 6.34 -3.29
C ALA A 128 -10.08 6.38 -4.42
N CYS A 129 -9.43 5.24 -4.75
CA CYS A 129 -8.57 5.14 -5.93
C CYS A 129 -9.36 5.39 -7.23
N ARG A 130 -10.54 4.80 -7.36
CA ARG A 130 -11.41 4.99 -8.51
C ARG A 130 -11.84 6.46 -8.67
N GLU A 131 -12.26 7.10 -7.58
CA GLU A 131 -12.73 8.50 -7.60
C GLU A 131 -11.61 9.49 -7.92
N THR A 132 -10.42 9.27 -7.40
CA THR A 132 -9.25 10.14 -7.65
C THR A 132 -8.57 9.85 -8.98
N GLY A 133 -8.85 8.71 -9.62
CA GLY A 133 -8.14 8.24 -10.82
C GLY A 133 -6.69 7.89 -10.55
N LEU A 134 -6.34 7.49 -9.31
CA LEU A 134 -5.04 6.92 -8.97
C LEU A 134 -5.03 5.42 -9.22
N SER A 135 -4.00 4.91 -9.86
CA SER A 135 -3.77 3.46 -9.92
C SER A 135 -3.30 2.94 -8.57
N LEU A 136 -3.68 1.71 -8.23
CA LEU A 136 -3.32 1.05 -6.98
C LEU A 136 -2.47 -0.19 -7.25
N VAL A 137 -1.30 -0.25 -6.63
CA VAL A 137 -0.47 -1.45 -6.52
C VAL A 137 -0.68 -2.03 -5.12
N ASN A 138 -1.35 -3.16 -5.02
CA ASN A 138 -1.56 -3.85 -3.75
C ASN A 138 -0.30 -4.59 -3.33
N CYS A 139 0.13 -4.42 -2.08
CA CYS A 139 1.29 -5.11 -1.52
C CYS A 139 0.91 -5.80 -0.21
N MET A 140 1.49 -7.00 0.03
CA MET A 140 1.10 -7.89 1.13
C MET A 140 -0.43 -8.05 1.22
N ALA A 141 -1.09 -8.21 0.07
CA ALA A 141 -2.55 -8.20 -0.05
C ALA A 141 -3.13 -9.60 -0.33
N GLN A 142 -2.37 -10.69 -0.10
CA GLN A 142 -2.83 -12.06 -0.34
C GLN A 142 -3.77 -12.60 0.75
N GLY A 143 -4.22 -11.76 1.66
CA GLY A 143 -5.28 -12.13 2.60
C GLY A 143 -6.61 -12.33 1.87
N THR A 144 -7.37 -13.36 2.26
CA THR A 144 -8.66 -13.71 1.62
C THR A 144 -9.60 -12.51 1.49
N VAL A 145 -9.73 -11.71 2.56
CA VAL A 145 -10.60 -10.54 2.56
C VAL A 145 -10.14 -9.49 1.54
N ASN A 146 -8.83 -9.25 1.43
CA ASN A 146 -8.29 -8.25 0.49
C ASN A 146 -8.52 -8.70 -0.96
N ILE A 147 -8.21 -9.96 -1.29
CA ILE A 147 -8.38 -10.50 -2.63
C ILE A 147 -9.86 -10.48 -3.08
N GLN A 148 -10.77 -10.84 -2.19
CA GLN A 148 -12.21 -10.86 -2.49
C GLN A 148 -12.81 -9.45 -2.67
N ASN A 149 -12.15 -8.41 -2.17
CA ASN A 149 -12.60 -7.02 -2.28
C ASN A 149 -11.83 -6.21 -3.34
N THR A 150 -10.90 -6.81 -4.07
CA THR A 150 -10.23 -6.16 -5.21
C THR A 150 -11.22 -5.99 -6.36
N ARG A 151 -11.54 -4.75 -6.72
CA ARG A 151 -12.58 -4.43 -7.72
C ARG A 151 -12.11 -3.43 -8.77
N TYR A 152 -11.29 -2.47 -8.40
CA TYR A 152 -10.78 -1.42 -9.27
C TYR A 152 -9.31 -1.61 -9.62
N SER A 153 -8.50 -1.97 -8.63
CA SER A 153 -7.06 -2.17 -8.81
C SER A 153 -6.75 -3.43 -9.64
N ALA A 154 -5.75 -3.31 -10.49
CA ALA A 154 -5.37 -4.38 -11.42
C ALA A 154 -3.98 -4.97 -11.15
N VAL A 155 -3.23 -4.47 -10.16
CA VAL A 155 -1.85 -4.90 -9.88
C VAL A 155 -1.72 -5.32 -8.43
N THR A 156 -1.22 -6.53 -8.20
CA THR A 156 -1.02 -7.08 -6.85
C THR A 156 0.33 -7.77 -6.74
N ARG A 157 1.10 -7.43 -5.72
CA ARG A 157 2.33 -8.11 -5.36
C ARG A 157 2.06 -9.61 -5.11
N CYS A 158 2.82 -10.48 -5.72
CA CYS A 158 2.58 -11.93 -5.67
C CYS A 158 3.58 -12.72 -4.82
N SER A 159 4.56 -12.06 -4.21
CA SER A 159 5.65 -12.70 -3.46
C SER A 159 6.08 -11.90 -2.25
N ILE A 160 6.90 -12.53 -1.38
CA ILE A 160 7.70 -11.81 -0.38
C ILE A 160 8.68 -10.85 -1.06
N ASP A 161 9.27 -9.94 -0.29
CA ASP A 161 10.26 -9.00 -0.79
C ASP A 161 11.49 -9.71 -1.36
N TYR A 162 11.96 -9.20 -2.50
CA TYR A 162 13.26 -9.58 -3.01
C TYR A 162 14.36 -8.98 -2.12
N LYS A 163 15.33 -9.80 -1.74
CA LYS A 163 16.50 -9.36 -0.96
C LYS A 163 17.79 -9.56 -1.75
N LEU A 164 18.48 -8.46 -1.97
CA LEU A 164 19.76 -8.42 -2.66
C LEU A 164 20.80 -9.28 -1.94
N GLY A 165 21.50 -10.13 -2.68
CA GLY A 165 22.57 -10.98 -2.14
C GLY A 165 22.11 -12.19 -1.32
N ASP A 166 20.83 -12.44 -1.20
CA ASP A 166 20.24 -13.55 -0.43
C ASP A 166 19.62 -14.60 -1.35
N GLU A 167 20.38 -15.65 -1.65
CA GLU A 167 19.94 -16.71 -2.57
C GLU A 167 18.73 -17.50 -2.03
N ALA A 168 18.64 -17.74 -0.74
CA ALA A 168 17.55 -18.47 -0.13
C ALA A 168 16.23 -17.65 -0.23
N MET A 169 16.32 -16.35 0.04
CA MET A 169 15.18 -15.45 -0.13
C MET A 169 14.79 -15.28 -1.61
N ALA A 170 15.77 -15.23 -2.53
CA ALA A 170 15.47 -15.19 -3.97
C ALA A 170 14.73 -16.45 -4.44
N LYS A 171 15.11 -17.65 -3.98
CA LYS A 171 14.40 -18.89 -4.28
C LYS A 171 12.95 -18.86 -3.75
N SER A 172 12.76 -18.46 -2.49
CA SER A 172 11.43 -18.31 -1.89
C SER A 172 10.57 -17.30 -2.64
N HIS A 173 11.15 -16.17 -3.00
CA HIS A 173 10.52 -15.12 -3.79
C HIS A 173 10.02 -15.68 -5.15
N LEU A 174 10.85 -16.42 -5.88
CA LEU A 174 10.49 -16.99 -7.17
C LEU A 174 9.40 -18.06 -7.04
N ILE A 175 9.53 -18.97 -6.07
CA ILE A 175 8.50 -20.00 -5.83
C ILE A 175 7.14 -19.34 -5.58
N GLN A 176 7.09 -18.33 -4.73
CA GLN A 176 5.86 -17.60 -4.44
C GLN A 176 5.36 -16.82 -5.66
N SER A 177 6.26 -16.14 -6.39
CA SER A 177 5.89 -15.41 -7.61
C SER A 177 5.18 -16.30 -8.61
N TYR A 178 5.74 -17.45 -8.93
CA TYR A 178 5.14 -18.35 -9.92
C TYR A 178 3.88 -19.06 -9.38
N ALA A 179 3.93 -19.59 -8.15
CA ALA A 179 2.77 -20.27 -7.57
C ALA A 179 1.56 -19.34 -7.45
N ASN A 180 1.78 -18.11 -6.99
CA ASN A 180 0.70 -17.12 -6.86
C ASN A 180 0.22 -16.58 -8.22
N THR A 181 1.08 -16.49 -9.22
CA THR A 181 0.68 -16.05 -10.57
C THR A 181 -0.34 -17.00 -11.19
N LEU A 182 -0.29 -18.29 -10.90
CA LEU A 182 -1.25 -19.28 -11.46
C LEU A 182 -2.70 -18.97 -11.09
N TRP A 183 -2.95 -18.39 -9.93
CA TRP A 183 -4.31 -18.07 -9.49
C TRP A 183 -4.59 -16.56 -9.48
N LEU A 184 -3.67 -15.71 -9.01
CA LEU A 184 -3.85 -14.26 -9.03
C LEU A 184 -3.93 -13.72 -10.46
N GLY A 185 -3.13 -14.26 -11.37
CA GLY A 185 -3.09 -13.86 -12.79
C GLY A 185 -4.39 -14.06 -13.56
N GLN A 186 -5.38 -14.74 -12.96
CA GLN A 186 -6.73 -14.86 -13.51
C GLN A 186 -7.54 -13.54 -13.37
N THR A 187 -7.18 -12.69 -12.42
CA THR A 187 -7.96 -11.50 -12.05
C THR A 187 -7.14 -10.22 -12.00
N VAL A 188 -5.84 -10.30 -11.72
CA VAL A 188 -4.94 -9.13 -11.60
C VAL A 188 -3.61 -9.41 -12.28
N TRP A 189 -2.83 -8.37 -12.55
CA TRP A 189 -1.44 -8.47 -13.00
C TRP A 189 -0.54 -8.68 -11.78
N PRO A 190 0.16 -9.83 -11.68
CA PRO A 190 1.09 -10.10 -10.59
C PRO A 190 2.31 -9.19 -10.65
N ASP A 191 2.55 -8.45 -9.58
CA ASP A 191 3.80 -7.70 -9.40
C ASP A 191 4.86 -8.62 -8.81
N HIS A 192 5.91 -8.92 -9.57
CA HIS A 192 7.04 -9.77 -9.20
C HIS A 192 8.15 -8.99 -8.49
N ASP A 193 7.85 -7.82 -7.92
CA ASP A 193 8.81 -6.99 -7.21
C ASP A 193 9.98 -6.47 -8.09
N MET A 194 11.02 -6.03 -7.43
CA MET A 194 12.17 -5.41 -8.08
C MET A 194 13.10 -6.41 -8.78
N PHE A 195 13.91 -5.89 -9.68
CA PHE A 195 15.00 -6.60 -10.32
C PHE A 195 16.29 -5.79 -10.17
N HIS A 196 17.34 -6.44 -9.69
CA HIS A 196 18.68 -5.86 -9.58
C HIS A 196 19.67 -6.57 -10.50
N SER A 197 20.03 -5.92 -11.60
CA SER A 197 20.99 -6.45 -12.58
C SER A 197 22.41 -6.62 -12.03
N THR A 198 22.72 -5.95 -10.94
CA THR A 198 24.02 -5.98 -10.27
C THR A 198 24.07 -6.91 -9.06
N ASP A 199 23.01 -7.67 -8.80
CA ASP A 199 23.01 -8.64 -7.69
C ASP A 199 24.05 -9.75 -7.93
N PRO A 200 25.09 -9.87 -7.09
CA PRO A 200 26.15 -10.84 -7.29
C PRO A 200 25.67 -12.29 -7.15
N ALA A 201 24.62 -12.54 -6.37
CA ALA A 201 24.11 -13.88 -6.11
C ALA A 201 23.04 -14.32 -7.14
N CYS A 202 22.11 -13.44 -7.49
CA CYS A 202 20.86 -13.85 -8.14
C CYS A 202 20.49 -13.06 -9.42
N ALA A 203 21.33 -12.13 -9.90
CA ALA A 203 20.97 -11.30 -11.05
C ALA A 203 20.56 -12.11 -12.30
N ARG A 204 21.30 -13.17 -12.65
CA ARG A 204 20.98 -14.03 -13.81
C ARG A 204 19.66 -14.78 -13.63
N LEU A 205 19.44 -15.34 -12.43
CA LEU A 205 18.21 -16.06 -12.10
C LEU A 205 17.00 -15.12 -12.19
N MET A 206 17.12 -13.92 -11.61
CA MET A 206 16.07 -12.92 -11.63
C MET A 206 15.82 -12.37 -13.05
N ALA A 207 16.87 -12.16 -13.86
CA ALA A 207 16.71 -11.76 -15.25
C ALA A 207 15.95 -12.82 -16.06
N ALA A 208 16.33 -14.09 -15.96
CA ALA A 208 15.65 -15.19 -16.64
C ALA A 208 14.18 -15.30 -16.21
N SER A 209 13.91 -15.23 -14.90
CA SER A 209 12.56 -15.34 -14.35
C SER A 209 11.62 -14.22 -14.78
N LYS A 210 12.14 -13.03 -15.04
CA LYS A 210 11.31 -11.87 -15.42
C LYS A 210 11.19 -11.69 -16.95
N ALA A 211 11.84 -12.54 -17.71
CA ALA A 211 11.77 -12.55 -19.17
C ALA A 211 10.72 -13.53 -19.72
N ILE A 212 10.08 -14.31 -18.86
CA ILE A 212 9.10 -15.35 -19.24
C ILE A 212 7.68 -14.81 -19.24
#